data_2b1ca8bfbbe6041c590f412291d24628
#
_entry.id   2b1ca8bfbbe6041c590f412291d24628
#
_cell.length_a   1.000
_cell.length_b   1.000
_cell.length_c   1.000
_cell.angle_alpha   90.00
_cell.angle_beta   90.00
_cell.angle_gamma   90.00
#
_symmetry.space_group_name_H-M   'P 1'
#
loop_
_entity.id
_entity.type
_entity.pdbx_description
1 polymer ?
#
loop_
_entity_poly.entity_id
_entity_poly.type
_entity_poly.pdbx_seq_one_letter_code
_entity_poly.pdbx_strand_id
1 'polypeptide(L)'
;VAPEWLNHKLERKGEEWVTRVHVVRVGSYRHPMPVGVLTPVGWVSVRADPLLDDQWVTIRTKERPGSIRLDPQHLTPDWDRRDDAPSGTGQAGPATPSVVPEWPFLTQGLRNRALMTVGGSAWYAAPGGLTPAVRLRTNYQQWLDRWELGIAVAPRSPNGGRSGHLQGWVTAE
;
A
#
# COMPACT_ATOMS: atom_id res chain seq x y z
N VAL A 1 -10.57 -3.64 -5.63
CA VAL A 1 -11.11 -2.86 -6.76
C VAL A 1 -10.60 -1.45 -6.60
N ALA A 2 -9.55 -1.12 -7.34
CA ALA A 2 -8.91 0.18 -7.27
C ALA A 2 -9.68 1.20 -8.11
N PRO A 3 -9.99 2.40 -7.63
CA PRO A 3 -10.47 3.47 -8.48
C PRO A 3 -9.32 4.03 -9.32
N GLU A 4 -9.49 4.07 -10.63
CA GLU A 4 -8.62 4.88 -11.49
C GLU A 4 -9.07 6.35 -11.38
N TRP A 5 -8.34 7.20 -11.16
CA TRP A 5 -7.67 8.28 -10.46
C TRP A 5 -8.12 9.68 -10.81
N LEU A 6 -8.05 10.39 -9.88
CA LEU A 6 -8.32 11.70 -9.38
C LEU A 6 -7.56 12.78 -10.15
N ASN A 7 -8.13 13.30 -11.22
CA ASN A 7 -7.84 14.68 -11.60
C ASN A 7 -8.58 15.61 -10.63
N HIS A 8 -7.89 16.58 -10.09
CA HIS A 8 -8.54 17.59 -9.24
C HIS A 8 -8.26 18.99 -9.76
N LYS A 9 -9.22 19.87 -9.56
CA LYS A 9 -9.10 21.31 -9.87
C LYS A 9 -9.40 22.08 -8.61
N LEU A 10 -8.53 23.01 -8.28
CA LEU A 10 -8.68 23.91 -7.14
C LEU A 10 -8.86 25.33 -7.66
N GLU A 11 -9.96 25.96 -7.32
CA GLU A 11 -10.28 27.34 -7.69
C GLU A 11 -10.71 28.13 -6.47
N ARG A 12 -10.33 29.41 -6.41
CA ARG A 12 -10.88 30.34 -5.43
C ARG A 12 -12.05 31.12 -6.05
N LYS A 13 -13.22 31.06 -5.43
CA LYS A 13 -14.40 31.80 -5.83
C LYS A 13 -14.87 32.71 -4.68
N GLY A 14 -14.48 33.99 -4.76
CA GLY A 14 -14.72 34.94 -3.67
C GLY A 14 -13.99 34.56 -2.40
N GLU A 15 -14.74 34.33 -1.32
CA GLU A 15 -14.19 33.91 -0.02
C GLU A 15 -14.08 32.40 0.16
N GLU A 16 -14.59 31.61 -0.83
CA GLU A 16 -14.60 30.16 -0.75
C GLU A 16 -13.59 29.54 -1.71
N TRP A 17 -13.06 28.39 -1.30
CA TRP A 17 -12.30 27.50 -2.14
C TRP A 17 -13.21 26.40 -2.67
N VAL A 18 -13.15 26.17 -3.96
CA VAL A 18 -13.92 25.11 -4.65
C VAL A 18 -12.93 24.07 -5.17
N THR A 19 -13.00 22.88 -4.58
CA THR A 19 -12.23 21.72 -5.05
C THR A 19 -13.15 20.81 -5.83
N ARG A 20 -12.82 20.53 -7.08
CA ARG A 20 -13.49 19.53 -7.90
C ARG A 20 -12.60 18.31 -8.01
N VAL A 21 -13.15 17.17 -7.66
CA VAL A 21 -12.44 15.89 -7.68
C VAL A 21 -13.13 14.97 -8.66
N HIS A 22 -12.40 14.49 -9.64
CA HIS A 22 -12.87 13.49 -10.59
C HIS A 22 -12.73 12.11 -9.97
N VAL A 23 -13.81 11.40 -9.80
CA VAL A 23 -13.84 10.06 -9.21
C VAL A 23 -14.34 9.08 -10.25
N VAL A 24 -13.53 8.08 -10.55
CA VAL A 24 -13.87 6.98 -11.46
C VAL A 24 -13.93 5.70 -10.65
N ARG A 25 -14.98 4.91 -10.84
CA ARG A 25 -15.14 3.63 -10.20
C ARG A 25 -14.66 2.50 -11.10
N VAL A 26 -13.88 1.60 -10.53
CA VAL A 26 -13.49 0.35 -11.18
C VAL A 26 -14.15 -0.81 -10.42
N GLY A 27 -14.97 -1.59 -11.11
CA GLY A 27 -15.65 -2.74 -10.54
C GLY A 27 -17.14 -2.55 -10.24
N SER A 28 -17.78 -3.59 -9.72
CA SER A 28 -19.24 -3.68 -9.55
C SER A 28 -19.75 -3.26 -8.17
N TYR A 29 -18.86 -3.03 -7.22
CA TYR A 29 -19.25 -2.69 -5.85
C TYR A 29 -19.82 -1.27 -5.77
N ARG A 30 -21.05 -1.15 -5.27
CA ARG A 30 -21.81 0.10 -5.18
C ARG A 30 -21.89 0.57 -3.73
N HIS A 31 -21.01 1.50 -3.37
CA HIS A 31 -21.00 2.11 -2.04
C HIS A 31 -20.77 3.62 -2.15
N PRO A 32 -21.50 4.46 -1.38
CA PRO A 32 -21.24 5.90 -1.38
C PRO A 32 -19.87 6.19 -0.76
N MET A 33 -18.91 6.52 -1.62
CA MET A 33 -17.53 6.77 -1.20
C MET A 33 -17.38 8.21 -0.69
N PRO A 34 -16.92 8.44 0.55
CA PRO A 34 -16.58 9.79 1.00
C PRO A 34 -15.33 10.30 0.28
N VAL A 35 -15.44 11.48 -0.32
CA VAL A 35 -14.32 12.24 -0.88
C VAL A 35 -14.04 13.40 0.04
N GLY A 36 -12.84 13.49 0.58
CA GLY A 36 -12.48 14.50 1.57
C GLY A 36 -11.32 15.38 1.14
N VAL A 37 -11.33 16.60 1.62
CA VAL A 37 -10.22 17.55 1.55
C VAL A 37 -9.79 17.91 2.97
N LEU A 38 -8.49 17.96 3.21
CA LEU A 38 -7.94 18.37 4.49
C LEU A 38 -7.84 19.89 4.52
N THR A 39 -8.43 20.50 5.53
CA THR A 39 -8.28 21.91 5.85
C THR A 39 -7.55 22.09 7.18
N PRO A 40 -7.09 23.31 7.54
CA PRO A 40 -6.50 23.55 8.86
C PRO A 40 -7.41 23.19 10.04
N VAL A 41 -8.73 23.18 9.83
CA VAL A 41 -9.72 22.82 10.85
C VAL A 41 -10.15 21.34 10.81
N GLY A 42 -9.65 20.57 9.85
CA GLY A 42 -9.93 19.14 9.73
C GLY A 42 -10.45 18.73 8.34
N TRP A 43 -10.95 17.49 8.26
CA TRP A 43 -11.47 16.93 7.02
C TRP A 43 -12.88 17.43 6.73
N VAL A 44 -13.08 17.93 5.52
CA VAL A 44 -14.41 18.26 4.94
C VAL A 44 -14.68 17.25 3.84
N SER A 45 -15.76 16.49 3.96
CA SER A 45 -16.06 15.37 3.04
C SER A 45 -17.44 15.52 2.40
N VAL A 46 -17.53 15.08 1.16
CA VAL A 46 -18.80 14.92 0.41
C VAL A 46 -18.85 13.49 -0.11
N ARG A 47 -20.01 12.87 -0.10
CA ARG A 47 -20.17 11.50 -0.62
C ARG A 47 -20.36 11.51 -2.12
N ALA A 48 -19.60 10.69 -2.81
CA ALA A 48 -19.80 10.40 -4.22
C ALA A 48 -21.07 9.55 -4.42
N ASP A 49 -21.77 9.74 -5.53
CA ASP A 49 -22.95 8.96 -5.87
C ASP A 49 -22.56 7.51 -6.17
N PRO A 50 -23.12 6.53 -5.46
CA PRO A 50 -22.81 5.13 -5.69
C PRO A 50 -23.32 4.58 -7.03
N LEU A 51 -24.22 5.26 -7.71
CA LEU A 51 -24.80 4.82 -8.97
C LEU A 51 -23.98 5.26 -10.19
N LEU A 52 -23.12 6.26 -10.05
CA LEU A 52 -22.29 6.78 -11.13
C LEU A 52 -20.90 6.13 -11.13
N ASP A 53 -20.49 5.68 -12.29
CA ASP A 53 -19.14 5.09 -12.47
C ASP A 53 -18.07 6.15 -12.71
N ASP A 54 -18.48 7.30 -13.24
CA ASP A 54 -17.63 8.47 -13.52
C ASP A 54 -18.36 9.74 -13.07
N GLN A 55 -17.74 10.53 -12.19
CA GLN A 55 -18.36 11.74 -11.68
C GLN A 55 -17.37 12.77 -11.17
N TRP A 56 -17.80 14.03 -11.19
CA TRP A 56 -17.10 15.13 -10.55
C TRP A 56 -17.77 15.48 -9.21
N VAL A 57 -17.04 15.30 -8.12
CA VAL A 57 -17.47 15.69 -6.78
C VAL A 57 -16.94 17.09 -6.48
N THR A 58 -17.82 17.98 -6.03
CA THR A 58 -17.45 19.36 -5.70
C THR A 58 -17.50 19.57 -4.19
N ILE A 59 -16.38 20.01 -3.62
CA ILE A 59 -16.24 20.30 -2.19
C ILE A 59 -15.93 21.79 -2.03
N ARG A 60 -16.69 22.47 -1.17
CA ARG A 60 -16.51 23.90 -0.86
C ARG A 60 -15.94 24.05 0.54
N THR A 61 -14.92 24.88 0.68
CA THR A 61 -14.27 25.16 1.97
C THR A 61 -13.99 26.64 2.10
N LYS A 62 -14.04 27.17 3.31
CA LYS A 62 -13.65 28.56 3.59
C LYS A 62 -12.14 28.73 3.53
N GLU A 63 -11.43 27.70 3.95
CA GLU A 63 -9.99 27.70 4.04
C GLU A 63 -9.39 26.93 2.87
N ARG A 64 -8.13 27.26 2.54
CA ARG A 64 -7.42 26.60 1.46
C ARG A 64 -7.23 25.13 1.79
N PRO A 65 -7.71 24.20 0.95
CA PRO A 65 -7.51 22.78 1.14
C PRO A 65 -6.05 22.41 0.85
N GLY A 66 -5.53 21.46 1.63
CA GLY A 66 -4.19 20.89 1.46
C GLY A 66 -4.22 19.60 0.65
N SER A 67 -4.61 18.50 1.28
CA SER A 67 -4.62 17.19 0.64
C SER A 67 -6.03 16.70 0.35
N ILE A 68 -6.13 15.80 -0.63
CA ILE A 68 -7.38 15.17 -1.04
C ILE A 68 -7.25 13.68 -0.74
N ARG A 69 -8.30 13.05 -0.20
CA ARG A 69 -8.36 11.60 0.01
C ARG A 69 -9.75 11.05 -0.21
N LEU A 70 -9.79 9.82 -0.70
CA LEU A 70 -10.97 8.98 -0.58
C LEU A 70 -11.03 8.42 0.85
N ASP A 71 -12.23 8.30 1.38
CA ASP A 71 -12.50 7.79 2.72
C ASP A 71 -11.50 8.22 3.82
N PRO A 72 -11.32 9.53 4.05
CA PRO A 72 -10.31 10.02 4.98
C PRO A 72 -10.52 9.57 6.42
N GLN A 73 -11.73 9.13 6.76
CA GLN A 73 -12.12 8.63 8.08
C GLN A 73 -12.11 7.10 8.18
N HIS A 74 -11.76 6.41 7.06
CA HIS A 74 -11.69 4.95 7.01
C HIS A 74 -13.00 4.23 7.37
N LEU A 75 -14.12 4.76 6.88
CA LEU A 75 -15.46 4.23 7.15
C LEU A 75 -15.89 3.13 6.18
N THR A 76 -15.19 3.02 5.03
CA THR A 76 -15.50 1.99 4.03
C THR A 76 -14.63 0.75 4.24
N PRO A 77 -15.14 -0.46 3.87
CA PRO A 77 -14.37 -1.68 3.93
C PRO A 77 -13.40 -1.79 2.74
N ASP A 78 -12.61 -0.76 2.52
CA ASP A 78 -11.59 -0.77 1.50
C ASP A 78 -10.35 -1.54 1.97
N TRP A 79 -9.93 -2.50 1.13
CA TRP A 79 -8.78 -3.35 1.41
C TRP A 79 -7.48 -2.74 0.90
N ASP A 80 -7.52 -1.99 -0.21
CA ASP A 80 -6.36 -1.35 -0.80
C ASP A 80 -6.43 0.16 -0.67
N ARG A 81 -5.82 0.69 0.37
CA ARG A 81 -5.79 2.13 0.65
C ARG A 81 -4.60 2.86 0.05
N ARG A 82 -3.82 2.20 -0.79
CA ARG A 82 -2.71 2.84 -1.51
C ARG A 82 -3.22 3.83 -2.54
N ASP A 83 -4.43 3.64 -2.95
CA ASP A 83 -5.13 4.40 -3.97
C ASP A 83 -6.11 5.47 -3.44
N ASP A 84 -6.19 5.68 -2.14
CA ASP A 84 -7.04 6.70 -1.53
C ASP A 84 -6.61 8.15 -1.81
N ALA A 85 -5.45 8.39 -2.40
CA ALA A 85 -4.94 9.72 -2.66
C ALA A 85 -4.64 9.95 -4.14
N PRO A 86 -4.76 11.19 -4.69
CA PRO A 86 -4.53 11.48 -6.10
C PRO A 86 -3.11 11.17 -6.56
N SER A 87 -2.98 10.61 -7.76
CA SER A 87 -1.69 10.40 -8.40
C SER A 87 -0.95 11.73 -8.56
N GLY A 88 0.33 11.79 -8.20
CA GLY A 88 1.17 12.97 -8.37
C GLY A 88 1.17 13.96 -7.20
N THR A 89 0.40 13.74 -6.13
CA THR A 89 0.47 14.58 -4.91
C THR A 89 1.60 14.17 -3.96
N GLY A 90 2.42 13.18 -4.33
CA GLY A 90 3.44 12.60 -3.44
C GLY A 90 2.87 11.81 -2.26
N GLN A 91 1.54 11.74 -2.15
CA GLN A 91 0.83 11.01 -1.10
C GLN A 91 0.20 9.69 -1.62
N ALA A 92 0.02 9.59 -2.94
CA ALA A 92 -0.40 8.39 -3.63
C ALA A 92 0.74 7.89 -4.52
N GLY A 93 1.65 7.28 -3.96
CA GLY A 93 2.63 6.45 -4.64
C GLY A 93 2.79 5.21 -3.79
N PRO A 94 3.43 4.16 -4.27
CA PRO A 94 3.91 3.15 -3.37
C PRO A 94 4.75 3.89 -2.33
N ALA A 95 4.15 4.16 -1.17
CA ALA A 95 4.86 4.77 -0.06
C ALA A 95 6.15 3.97 0.08
N THR A 96 7.29 4.64 0.17
CA THR A 96 8.58 3.98 0.37
C THR A 96 8.37 2.81 1.32
N PRO A 97 8.61 1.58 0.90
CA PRO A 97 8.25 0.43 1.71
C PRO A 97 8.93 0.56 3.07
N SER A 98 8.16 0.40 4.11
CA SER A 98 8.71 0.42 5.46
C SER A 98 9.48 -0.89 5.65
N VAL A 99 10.79 -0.80 5.85
CA VAL A 99 11.62 -1.97 6.17
C VAL A 99 11.52 -2.23 7.66
N VAL A 100 11.02 -3.39 8.02
CA VAL A 100 10.90 -3.82 9.42
C VAL A 100 11.46 -5.22 9.61
N PRO A 101 12.01 -5.53 10.79
CA PRO A 101 12.40 -6.91 11.08
C PRO A 101 11.15 -7.80 11.07
N GLU A 102 11.30 -8.99 10.50
CA GLU A 102 10.24 -10.00 10.54
C GLU A 102 10.13 -10.54 11.97
N TRP A 103 8.97 -10.29 12.60
CA TRP A 103 8.66 -10.81 13.90
C TRP A 103 7.41 -11.70 13.82
N PRO A 104 7.43 -12.91 14.40
CA PRO A 104 6.36 -13.90 14.18
C PRO A 104 4.95 -13.44 14.61
N PHE A 105 4.85 -12.40 15.43
CA PHE A 105 3.58 -11.94 16.00
C PHE A 105 3.21 -10.49 15.61
N LEU A 106 4.01 -9.78 14.80
CA LEU A 106 3.83 -8.37 14.47
C LEU A 106 3.53 -8.12 13.00
N THR A 107 2.99 -9.07 12.29
CA THR A 107 2.64 -8.94 10.87
C THR A 107 1.26 -8.30 10.65
N GLN A 108 0.90 -7.29 11.41
CA GLN A 108 -0.24 -6.47 11.02
C GLN A 108 0.17 -5.58 9.87
N GLY A 109 -0.22 -5.97 8.67
CA GLY A 109 0.00 -5.18 7.47
C GLY A 109 -0.62 -3.80 7.61
N LEU A 110 0.20 -2.77 7.48
CA LEU A 110 -0.29 -1.39 7.41
C LEU A 110 -1.07 -1.27 6.10
N ARG A 111 -2.35 -0.97 6.16
CA ARG A 111 -3.25 -0.90 4.99
C ARG A 111 -2.90 0.22 4.01
N ASN A 112 -2.05 1.13 4.39
CA ASN A 112 -1.66 2.30 3.58
C ASN A 112 -0.21 2.25 3.07
N ARG A 113 0.52 1.15 3.29
CA ARG A 113 1.92 1.02 2.89
C ARG A 113 2.27 -0.39 2.48
N ALA A 114 3.13 -0.52 1.49
CA ALA A 114 3.83 -1.77 1.25
C ALA A 114 4.82 -2.02 2.40
N LEU A 115 4.87 -3.24 2.89
CA LEU A 115 5.77 -3.65 3.97
C LEU A 115 6.89 -4.50 3.38
N MET A 116 8.13 -4.14 3.70
CA MET A 116 9.29 -4.94 3.39
C MET A 116 9.83 -5.51 4.70
N THR A 117 9.80 -6.83 4.85
CA THR A 117 10.28 -7.49 6.06
C THR A 117 11.62 -8.16 5.81
N VAL A 118 12.53 -8.01 6.76
CA VAL A 118 13.81 -8.71 6.78
C VAL A 118 13.77 -9.75 7.89
N GLY A 119 13.96 -11.02 7.55
CA GLY A 119 13.90 -12.12 8.50
C GLY A 119 15.05 -13.10 8.34
N GLY A 120 15.38 -13.76 9.45
CA GLY A 120 16.27 -14.90 9.47
C GLY A 120 15.49 -16.20 9.39
N SER A 121 16.06 -17.19 8.75
CA SER A 121 15.58 -18.57 8.81
C SER A 121 16.76 -19.53 8.86
N ALA A 122 16.52 -20.74 9.29
CA ALA A 122 17.50 -21.78 9.24
C ALA A 122 16.80 -23.12 9.06
N TRP A 123 17.41 -23.99 8.29
CA TRP A 123 16.94 -25.36 8.15
C TRP A 123 18.11 -26.35 8.25
N TYR A 124 17.79 -27.57 8.59
CA TYR A 124 18.74 -28.65 8.62
C TYR A 124 18.43 -29.67 7.53
N ALA A 125 19.40 -29.98 6.73
CA ALA A 125 19.31 -31.04 5.73
C ALA A 125 20.59 -31.91 5.79
N ALA A 126 20.40 -33.22 5.85
CA ALA A 126 21.50 -34.12 5.61
C ALA A 126 21.65 -34.32 4.09
N PRO A 127 22.82 -34.13 3.49
CA PRO A 127 24.17 -34.00 4.08
C PRO A 127 24.65 -32.57 4.32
N GLY A 128 23.83 -31.52 3.97
CA GLY A 128 24.27 -30.13 3.98
C GLY A 128 24.49 -29.52 5.38
N GLY A 129 23.90 -30.10 6.41
CA GLY A 129 23.96 -29.57 7.77
C GLY A 129 22.98 -28.40 8.02
N LEU A 130 23.25 -27.63 9.05
CA LEU A 130 22.48 -26.44 9.38
C LEU A 130 22.76 -25.32 8.36
N THR A 131 21.76 -24.86 7.69
CA THR A 131 21.85 -23.84 6.63
C THR A 131 21.15 -22.58 7.11
N PRO A 132 21.85 -21.57 7.61
CA PRO A 132 21.27 -20.27 7.93
C PRO A 132 20.96 -19.50 6.65
N ALA A 133 19.89 -18.71 6.71
CA ALA A 133 19.45 -17.87 5.61
C ALA A 133 18.93 -16.52 6.11
N VAL A 134 19.05 -15.54 5.25
CA VAL A 134 18.40 -14.23 5.40
C VAL A 134 17.43 -14.06 4.23
N ARG A 135 16.25 -13.60 4.52
CA ARG A 135 15.22 -13.35 3.51
C ARG A 135 14.65 -11.94 3.62
N LEU A 136 14.34 -11.41 2.47
CA LEU A 136 13.62 -10.16 2.29
C LEU A 136 12.26 -10.52 1.69
N ARG A 137 11.19 -10.06 2.28
CA ARG A 137 9.83 -10.24 1.77
C ARG A 137 9.18 -8.90 1.57
N THR A 138 8.49 -8.76 0.46
CA THR A 138 7.50 -7.70 0.29
C THR A 138 6.12 -8.34 0.32
N ASN A 139 5.21 -7.71 1.00
CA ASN A 139 3.81 -8.05 0.91
C ASN A 139 2.96 -6.81 1.18
N TYR A 140 1.81 -6.78 0.54
CA TYR A 140 0.75 -5.85 0.90
C TYR A 140 -0.37 -6.67 1.53
N GLN A 141 -0.68 -6.37 2.79
CA GLN A 141 -1.68 -7.10 3.58
C GLN A 141 -1.50 -8.63 3.65
N GLN A 142 -0.30 -9.13 3.44
CA GLN A 142 0.07 -10.56 3.43
C GLN A 142 -0.46 -11.38 2.23
N TRP A 143 -1.28 -10.79 1.34
CA TRP A 143 -1.95 -11.52 0.26
C TRP A 143 -1.61 -10.99 -1.13
N LEU A 144 -1.27 -9.72 -1.24
CA LEU A 144 -1.04 -9.06 -2.50
C LEU A 144 0.44 -8.69 -2.66
N ASP A 145 0.93 -8.68 -3.89
CA ASP A 145 2.30 -8.29 -4.24
C ASP A 145 3.36 -8.99 -3.38
N ARG A 146 3.22 -10.31 -3.25
CA ARG A 146 4.17 -11.11 -2.49
C ARG A 146 5.37 -11.47 -3.34
N TRP A 147 6.53 -11.01 -2.91
CA TRP A 147 7.78 -11.62 -3.37
C TRP A 147 8.75 -11.81 -2.22
N GLU A 148 9.54 -12.83 -2.39
CA GLU A 148 10.57 -13.19 -1.46
C GLU A 148 11.89 -13.32 -2.19
N LEU A 149 12.92 -12.67 -1.66
CA LEU A 149 14.31 -12.83 -2.05
C LEU A 149 15.06 -13.37 -0.86
N GLY A 150 15.84 -14.42 -1.04
CA GLY A 150 16.61 -14.98 0.05
C GLY A 150 17.99 -15.44 -0.38
N ILE A 151 18.87 -15.45 0.60
CA ILE A 151 20.24 -15.95 0.49
C ILE A 151 20.51 -16.89 1.67
N ALA A 152 21.01 -18.07 1.37
CA ALA A 152 21.39 -19.07 2.34
C ALA A 152 22.84 -19.54 2.15
N VAL A 153 23.48 -19.87 3.25
CA VAL A 153 24.83 -20.40 3.25
C VAL A 153 24.80 -21.82 3.78
N ALA A 154 25.02 -22.80 2.90
CA ALA A 154 25.16 -24.18 3.30
C ALA A 154 26.64 -24.47 3.68
N PRO A 155 26.93 -24.88 4.92
CA PRO A 155 28.30 -25.07 5.37
C PRO A 155 28.97 -26.30 4.75
N ARG A 156 28.21 -27.23 4.16
CA ARG A 156 28.71 -28.43 3.49
C ARG A 156 28.13 -28.57 2.10
N SER A 157 28.92 -29.04 1.18
CA SER A 157 28.43 -29.41 -0.16
C SER A 157 27.54 -30.66 -0.09
N PRO A 158 26.47 -30.76 -0.87
CA PRO A 158 25.64 -31.96 -0.99
C PRO A 158 26.45 -33.22 -1.38
N ASN A 159 27.59 -33.02 -2.03
CA ASN A 159 28.49 -34.08 -2.46
C ASN A 159 29.55 -34.47 -1.40
N GLY A 160 29.36 -34.08 -0.14
CA GLY A 160 30.24 -34.44 0.97
C GLY A 160 31.53 -33.63 1.09
N GLY A 161 31.75 -32.65 0.24
CA GLY A 161 32.89 -31.72 0.34
C GLY A 161 32.74 -30.73 1.50
N ARG A 162 33.87 -30.23 2.04
CA ARG A 162 33.87 -29.22 3.13
C ARG A 162 33.66 -27.78 2.64
N SER A 163 33.55 -27.55 1.34
CA SER A 163 33.31 -26.22 0.80
C SER A 163 31.83 -25.85 0.93
N GLY A 164 31.56 -24.83 1.69
CA GLY A 164 30.24 -24.21 1.73
C GLY A 164 29.85 -23.63 0.38
N HIS A 165 28.56 -23.56 0.09
CA HIS A 165 28.08 -22.90 -1.09
C HIS A 165 26.93 -21.94 -0.76
N LEU A 166 26.85 -20.89 -1.56
CA LEU A 166 25.82 -19.88 -1.49
C LEU A 166 24.65 -20.30 -2.36
N GLN A 167 23.44 -20.19 -1.82
CA GLN A 167 22.17 -20.39 -2.54
C GLN A 167 21.35 -19.13 -2.48
N GLY A 168 20.77 -18.75 -3.60
CA GLY A 168 19.81 -17.65 -3.69
C GLY A 168 18.51 -18.16 -4.27
N TRP A 169 17.38 -17.56 -3.86
CA TRP A 169 16.08 -17.82 -4.47
C TRP A 169 15.26 -16.54 -4.60
N VAL A 170 14.36 -16.54 -5.56
CA VAL A 170 13.37 -15.49 -5.77
C VAL A 170 12.04 -16.18 -6.00
N THR A 171 11.02 -15.79 -5.27
CA THR A 171 9.63 -16.22 -5.50
C THR A 171 8.75 -15.00 -5.65
N ALA A 172 7.76 -15.07 -6.52
CA ALA A 172 6.73 -14.05 -6.72
C ALA A 172 5.37 -14.75 -6.80
N GLU A 173 4.36 -14.18 -6.12
CA GLU A 173 2.97 -14.64 -6.12
C GLU A 173 2.02 -13.46 -6.36
#